data_c5622b30dcf40e4312fa110e3388e020
#
_entry.id   c5622b30dcf40e4312fa110e3388e020
#
_cell.length_a   1.000
_cell.length_b   1.000
_cell.length_c   1.000
_cell.angle_alpha   90.00
_cell.angle_beta   90.00
_cell.angle_gamma   90.00
#
_symmetry.space_group_name_H-M   'P 1'
#
loop_
_entity.id
_entity.type
_entity.pdbx_description
1 polymer ?
#
loop_
_entity_poly.entity_id
_entity_poly.type
_entity_poly.pdbx_seq_one_letter_code
_entity_poly.pdbx_strand_id
1 'polypeptide(L)'
;MLNKKNIVALCVASSMAFSMPVMADIVISGTRVIYKSDQKSVSVRLENKGNSHLLVQSWLDTGDDNAEPGSINVPFTATPPVSRIDAKRGQTIKLMYTGSTVLPSDKESVFWFNVLEVPPKPDASKVENQSLLQLAFRTRIKLFYRPAGLNGNPSEAPLALKWKWAEGKSGLSVYNPTSYYVSFNSA
;
A
#
# COMPACT_ATOMS: atom_id res chain seq x y z
N MET A 1 40.37 -6.21 36.32
CA MET A 1 39.20 -7.13 36.24
C MET A 1 37.95 -6.35 35.96
N LEU A 2 37.33 -6.51 34.77
CA LEU A 2 36.06 -5.85 34.47
C LEU A 2 34.96 -6.49 35.31
N ASN A 3 34.17 -5.66 35.97
CA ASN A 3 33.06 -6.11 36.79
C ASN A 3 31.96 -6.68 35.88
N LYS A 4 31.32 -7.81 36.26
CA LYS A 4 30.26 -8.47 35.45
C LYS A 4 29.15 -7.50 35.01
N LYS A 5 28.83 -6.51 35.86
CA LYS A 5 27.85 -5.45 35.54
C LYS A 5 28.31 -4.55 34.37
N ASN A 6 29.62 -4.26 34.28
CA ASN A 6 30.17 -3.42 33.19
C ASN A 6 30.25 -4.20 31.88
N ILE A 7 30.46 -5.52 31.93
CA ILE A 7 30.41 -6.37 30.71
C ILE A 7 28.99 -6.45 30.15
N VAL A 8 27.98 -6.64 31.00
CA VAL A 8 26.58 -6.66 30.59
C VAL A 8 26.16 -5.31 30.01
N ALA A 9 26.54 -4.19 30.64
CA ALA A 9 26.25 -2.86 30.14
C ALA A 9 26.93 -2.61 28.78
N LEU A 10 28.14 -3.09 28.58
CA LEU A 10 28.87 -2.97 27.31
C LEU A 10 28.22 -3.80 26.19
N CYS A 11 27.75 -5.03 26.51
CA CYS A 11 27.02 -5.87 25.55
C CYS A 11 25.67 -5.27 25.13
N VAL A 12 24.92 -4.68 26.08
CA VAL A 12 23.64 -4.01 25.79
C VAL A 12 23.86 -2.73 24.97
N ALA A 13 24.87 -1.95 25.28
CA ALA A 13 25.23 -0.75 24.49
C ALA A 13 25.70 -1.11 23.08
N SER A 14 26.44 -2.21 22.91
CA SER A 14 26.89 -2.69 21.61
C SER A 14 25.74 -3.19 20.73
N SER A 15 24.72 -3.84 21.31
CA SER A 15 23.54 -4.32 20.50
C SER A 15 22.64 -3.20 20.02
N MET A 16 22.60 -2.04 20.68
CA MET A 16 21.86 -0.85 20.24
C MET A 16 22.53 -0.10 19.07
N ALA A 17 23.85 -0.28 18.89
CA ALA A 17 24.61 0.42 17.83
C ALA A 17 24.48 -0.22 16.44
N PHE A 18 23.93 -1.44 16.33
CA PHE A 18 23.81 -2.20 15.07
C PHE A 18 22.42 -2.24 14.45
N SER A 19 21.46 -1.46 14.93
CA SER A 19 20.15 -1.34 14.26
C SER A 19 20.28 -0.49 12.99
N MET A 20 20.56 -1.13 11.85
CA MET A 20 20.50 -0.47 10.56
C MET A 20 19.03 -0.25 10.19
N PRO A 21 18.63 0.98 9.80
CA PRO A 21 17.26 1.21 9.33
C PRO A 21 17.02 0.42 8.03
N VAL A 22 16.05 -0.48 8.04
CA VAL A 22 15.52 -1.11 6.83
C VAL A 22 14.61 -0.08 6.18
N MET A 23 15.02 0.44 5.03
CA MET A 23 14.23 1.39 4.26
C MET A 23 13.68 0.70 3.01
N ALA A 24 12.37 0.78 2.80
CA ALA A 24 11.78 0.51 1.50
C ALA A 24 12.28 1.55 0.50
N ASP A 25 12.63 1.12 -0.71
CA ASP A 25 13.15 2.03 -1.73
C ASP A 25 12.07 2.95 -2.27
N ILE A 26 10.84 2.46 -2.52
CA ILE A 26 9.71 3.29 -2.95
C ILE A 26 8.80 3.64 -1.77
N VAL A 27 8.62 4.93 -1.58
CA VAL A 27 7.67 5.49 -0.61
C VAL A 27 6.46 6.05 -1.36
N ILE A 28 5.26 5.60 -0.97
CA ILE A 28 4.00 6.10 -1.51
C ILE A 28 3.49 7.20 -0.60
N SER A 29 3.05 8.33 -1.18
CA SER A 29 2.42 9.40 -0.40
C SER A 29 1.04 8.98 0.09
N GLY A 30 0.95 8.55 1.35
CA GLY A 30 -0.28 8.15 2.01
C GLY A 30 -0.50 6.63 2.08
N THR A 31 -1.35 6.23 3.01
CA THR A 31 -1.69 4.82 3.28
C THR A 31 -2.98 4.37 2.59
N ARG A 32 -3.69 5.29 1.95
CA ARG A 32 -4.93 5.07 1.19
C ARG A 32 -5.16 6.21 0.20
N VAL A 33 -5.96 5.97 -0.82
CA VAL A 33 -6.40 6.97 -1.79
C VAL A 33 -7.90 7.18 -1.64
N ILE A 34 -8.35 8.42 -1.57
CA ILE A 34 -9.77 8.78 -1.64
C ILE A 34 -10.01 9.42 -3.01
N TYR A 35 -10.79 8.74 -3.83
CA TYR A 35 -11.22 9.23 -5.13
C TYR A 35 -12.67 9.72 -5.04
N LYS A 36 -12.87 11.03 -5.02
CA LYS A 36 -14.21 11.61 -5.03
C LYS A 36 -14.78 11.58 -6.45
N SER A 37 -16.07 11.23 -6.60
CA SER A 37 -16.72 11.09 -7.91
C SER A 37 -16.78 12.38 -8.74
N ASP A 38 -16.67 13.54 -8.09
CA ASP A 38 -16.63 14.87 -8.72
C ASP A 38 -15.24 15.23 -9.28
N GLN A 39 -14.22 14.42 -8.99
CA GLN A 39 -12.86 14.63 -9.46
C GLN A 39 -12.58 13.83 -10.75
N LYS A 40 -11.92 14.47 -11.71
CA LYS A 40 -11.50 13.81 -12.96
C LYS A 40 -10.36 12.82 -12.75
N SER A 41 -9.51 13.06 -11.77
CA SER A 41 -8.36 12.22 -11.44
C SER A 41 -7.82 12.53 -10.05
N VAL A 42 -7.10 11.57 -9.48
CA VAL A 42 -6.32 11.74 -8.25
C VAL A 42 -4.87 11.38 -8.54
N SER A 43 -3.95 12.15 -7.98
CA SER A 43 -2.51 11.95 -8.14
C SER A 43 -1.93 11.28 -6.90
N VAL A 44 -1.16 10.22 -7.11
CA VAL A 44 -0.38 9.54 -6.07
C VAL A 44 1.10 9.74 -6.39
N ARG A 45 1.85 10.31 -5.44
CA ARG A 45 3.28 10.51 -5.61
C ARG A 45 4.04 9.30 -5.07
N LEU A 46 4.96 8.81 -5.87
CA LEU A 46 5.95 7.80 -5.54
C LEU A 46 7.31 8.48 -5.42
N GLU A 47 8.09 8.12 -4.41
CA GLU A 47 9.45 8.63 -4.23
C GLU A 47 10.42 7.47 -4.06
N ASN A 48 11.44 7.41 -4.88
CA ASN A 48 12.55 6.48 -4.72
C ASN A 48 13.55 7.04 -3.70
N LYS A 49 13.55 6.50 -2.49
CA LYS A 49 14.49 6.84 -1.41
C LYS A 49 15.79 6.04 -1.50
N GLY A 50 15.83 5.01 -2.35
CA GLY A 50 16.99 4.16 -2.58
C GLY A 50 18.14 4.88 -3.32
N ASN A 51 19.23 4.16 -3.50
CA ASN A 51 20.44 4.66 -4.15
C ASN A 51 20.58 4.17 -5.61
N SER A 52 19.65 3.36 -6.09
CA SER A 52 19.60 2.83 -7.45
C SER A 52 18.30 3.22 -8.13
N HIS A 53 18.30 3.23 -9.47
CA HIS A 53 17.06 3.37 -10.22
C HIS A 53 16.20 2.10 -10.07
N LEU A 54 14.89 2.27 -10.13
CA LEU A 54 13.92 1.18 -10.07
C LEU A 54 12.97 1.27 -11.27
N LEU A 55 12.54 0.13 -11.77
CA LEU A 55 11.38 0.04 -12.64
C LEU A 55 10.15 -0.15 -11.74
N VAL A 56 9.15 0.69 -11.93
CA VAL A 56 7.92 0.64 -11.15
C VAL A 56 6.76 0.35 -12.06
N GLN A 57 5.98 -0.69 -11.74
CA GLN A 57 4.71 -1.01 -12.38
C GLN A 57 3.56 -0.66 -11.43
N SER A 58 2.52 0.03 -11.95
CA SER A 58 1.38 0.48 -11.17
C SER A 58 0.07 0.08 -11.83
N TRP A 59 -0.86 -0.51 -11.05
CA TRP A 59 -2.19 -0.93 -11.51
C TRP A 59 -3.20 -0.93 -10.38
N LEU A 60 -4.47 -1.14 -10.71
CA LEU A 60 -5.54 -1.32 -9.72
C LEU A 60 -6.14 -2.72 -9.84
N ASP A 61 -6.67 -3.24 -8.72
CA ASP A 61 -7.43 -4.50 -8.67
C ASP A 61 -8.66 -4.40 -7.76
N THR A 62 -9.49 -5.46 -7.77
CA THR A 62 -10.73 -5.57 -6.99
C THR A 62 -10.57 -6.25 -5.64
N GLY A 63 -9.35 -6.63 -5.26
CA GLY A 63 -9.06 -7.29 -3.98
C GLY A 63 -8.39 -8.65 -4.11
N ASP A 64 -8.43 -9.30 -5.28
CA ASP A 64 -7.65 -10.50 -5.56
C ASP A 64 -6.17 -10.14 -5.74
N ASP A 65 -5.34 -10.54 -4.80
CA ASP A 65 -3.91 -10.25 -4.82
C ASP A 65 -3.11 -11.19 -5.70
N ASN A 66 -3.72 -12.28 -6.18
CA ASN A 66 -3.12 -13.22 -7.13
C ASN A 66 -3.48 -12.91 -8.58
N ALA A 67 -4.41 -11.98 -8.83
CA ALA A 67 -4.80 -11.64 -10.19
C ALA A 67 -3.64 -11.01 -10.98
N GLU A 68 -3.42 -11.51 -12.19
CA GLU A 68 -2.42 -10.94 -13.10
C GLU A 68 -2.87 -9.55 -13.58
N PRO A 69 -1.97 -8.53 -13.58
CA PRO A 69 -2.33 -7.15 -13.96
C PRO A 69 -3.02 -7.02 -15.31
N GLY A 70 -2.70 -7.88 -16.28
CA GLY A 70 -3.29 -7.86 -17.63
C GLY A 70 -4.71 -8.44 -17.71
N SER A 71 -5.15 -9.23 -16.72
CA SER A 71 -6.47 -9.86 -16.69
C SER A 71 -7.51 -9.10 -15.86
N ILE A 72 -7.07 -8.06 -15.14
CA ILE A 72 -7.91 -7.34 -14.19
C ILE A 72 -8.86 -6.39 -14.93
N ASN A 73 -10.16 -6.53 -14.67
CA ASN A 73 -11.16 -5.61 -15.16
C ASN A 73 -11.63 -4.68 -14.02
N VAL A 74 -11.14 -3.46 -14.01
CA VAL A 74 -11.52 -2.40 -13.07
C VAL A 74 -11.84 -1.12 -13.81
N PRO A 75 -12.80 -0.29 -13.35
CA PRO A 75 -13.15 0.96 -14.01
C PRO A 75 -12.16 2.10 -13.69
N PHE A 76 -10.87 1.79 -13.58
CA PHE A 76 -9.81 2.74 -13.28
C PHE A 76 -8.57 2.48 -14.11
N THR A 77 -7.85 3.55 -14.42
CA THR A 77 -6.52 3.50 -15.02
C THR A 77 -5.48 4.15 -14.12
N ALA A 78 -4.25 3.63 -14.14
CA ALA A 78 -3.07 4.24 -13.53
C ALA A 78 -2.12 4.68 -14.65
N THR A 79 -1.70 5.95 -14.65
CA THR A 79 -0.86 6.51 -15.73
C THR A 79 0.31 7.30 -15.14
N PRO A 80 1.55 7.00 -15.55
CA PRO A 80 1.97 5.89 -16.41
C PRO A 80 1.86 4.53 -15.70
N PRO A 81 1.51 3.43 -16.41
CA PRO A 81 1.42 2.10 -15.81
C PRO A 81 2.80 1.50 -15.48
N VAL A 82 3.82 1.90 -16.24
CA VAL A 82 5.21 1.51 -16.00
C VAL A 82 6.07 2.76 -16.11
N SER A 83 7.00 2.93 -15.17
CA SER A 83 7.93 4.05 -15.17
C SER A 83 9.26 3.64 -14.54
N ARG A 84 10.35 4.22 -15.02
CA ARG A 84 11.64 4.18 -14.36
C ARG A 84 11.73 5.39 -13.42
N ILE A 85 12.10 5.14 -12.17
CA ILE A 85 12.32 6.18 -11.16
C ILE A 85 13.78 6.12 -10.74
N ASP A 86 14.55 7.16 -11.10
CA ASP A 86 15.96 7.24 -10.72
C ASP A 86 16.12 7.45 -9.22
N ALA A 87 17.32 7.14 -8.70
CA ALA A 87 17.66 7.30 -7.29
C ALA A 87 17.34 8.72 -6.78
N LYS A 88 16.70 8.82 -5.62
CA LYS A 88 16.32 10.09 -4.98
C LYS A 88 15.36 10.96 -5.81
N ARG A 89 14.68 10.37 -6.81
CA ARG A 89 13.67 11.03 -7.63
C ARG A 89 12.28 10.52 -7.32
N GLY A 90 11.28 11.23 -7.80
CA GLY A 90 9.87 10.87 -7.65
C GLY A 90 9.14 10.83 -8.98
N GLN A 91 8.04 10.07 -8.98
CA GLN A 91 7.10 9.95 -10.08
C GLN A 91 5.69 10.17 -9.54
N THR A 92 4.86 10.87 -10.29
CA THR A 92 3.43 10.99 -9.98
C THR A 92 2.65 10.04 -10.87
N ILE A 93 1.83 9.20 -10.25
CA ILE A 93 0.88 8.32 -10.94
C ILE A 93 -0.50 8.97 -10.86
N LYS A 94 -1.11 9.20 -12.00
CA LYS A 94 -2.47 9.70 -12.12
C LYS A 94 -3.44 8.53 -12.18
N LEU A 95 -4.40 8.50 -11.26
CA LEU A 95 -5.48 7.52 -11.21
C LEU A 95 -6.74 8.19 -11.77
N MET A 96 -7.42 7.53 -12.72
CA MET A 96 -8.62 8.05 -13.37
C MET A 96 -9.71 6.99 -13.40
N TYR A 97 -10.93 7.40 -13.04
CA TYR A 97 -12.13 6.59 -13.24
C TYR A 97 -12.54 6.65 -14.71
N THR A 98 -12.71 5.48 -15.33
CA THR A 98 -13.01 5.36 -16.78
C THR A 98 -14.52 5.35 -17.08
N GLY A 99 -15.34 5.07 -16.06
CA GLY A 99 -16.77 4.88 -16.26
C GLY A 99 -17.17 3.59 -16.97
N SER A 100 -16.22 2.67 -17.22
CA SER A 100 -16.50 1.39 -17.89
C SER A 100 -17.47 0.49 -17.13
N THR A 101 -17.58 0.69 -15.82
CA THR A 101 -18.55 0.03 -14.95
C THR A 101 -19.19 1.09 -14.06
N VAL A 102 -20.51 1.10 -13.97
CA VAL A 102 -21.25 2.01 -13.08
C VAL A 102 -21.05 1.53 -11.63
N LEU A 103 -20.54 2.41 -10.78
CA LEU A 103 -20.36 2.13 -9.36
C LEU A 103 -21.58 2.61 -8.55
N PRO A 104 -21.87 2.00 -7.38
CA PRO A 104 -22.95 2.43 -6.50
C PRO A 104 -22.83 3.92 -6.16
N SER A 105 -23.96 4.64 -6.14
CA SER A 105 -24.02 6.06 -5.79
C SER A 105 -24.36 6.31 -4.32
N ASP A 106 -24.79 5.28 -3.58
CA ASP A 106 -25.27 5.32 -2.20
C ASP A 106 -24.21 4.94 -1.16
N LYS A 107 -23.08 4.42 -1.62
CA LYS A 107 -21.97 3.96 -0.75
C LYS A 107 -20.63 4.01 -1.47
N GLU A 108 -19.56 3.97 -0.72
CA GLU A 108 -18.20 3.82 -1.25
C GLU A 108 -18.01 2.48 -1.96
N SER A 109 -17.10 2.46 -2.94
CA SER A 109 -16.55 1.22 -3.51
C SER A 109 -15.06 1.16 -3.23
N VAL A 110 -14.54 -0.05 -2.94
CA VAL A 110 -13.13 -0.26 -2.61
C VAL A 110 -12.42 -0.96 -3.75
N PHE A 111 -11.23 -0.46 -4.07
CA PHE A 111 -10.25 -1.02 -4.99
C PHE A 111 -8.89 -1.00 -4.33
N TRP A 112 -7.89 -1.60 -4.99
CA TRP A 112 -6.54 -1.63 -4.48
C TRP A 112 -5.58 -1.07 -5.51
N PHE A 113 -4.82 -0.06 -5.11
CA PHE A 113 -3.72 0.48 -5.90
C PHE A 113 -2.44 -0.25 -5.56
N ASN A 114 -1.81 -0.83 -6.57
CA ASN A 114 -0.60 -1.62 -6.47
C ASN A 114 0.58 -0.87 -7.06
N VAL A 115 1.72 -1.03 -6.42
CA VAL A 115 3.02 -0.53 -6.86
C VAL A 115 4.02 -1.65 -6.71
N LEU A 116 4.51 -2.20 -7.82
CA LEU A 116 5.55 -3.23 -7.86
C LEU A 116 6.88 -2.58 -8.20
N GLU A 117 7.85 -2.76 -7.34
CA GLU A 117 9.23 -2.31 -7.48
C GLU A 117 10.09 -3.45 -8.04
N VAL A 118 10.73 -3.20 -9.17
CA VAL A 118 11.65 -4.15 -9.78
C VAL A 118 13.03 -3.51 -9.83
N PRO A 119 13.99 -4.02 -9.05
CA PRO A 119 15.36 -3.51 -9.05
C PRO A 119 16.07 -3.83 -10.38
N PRO A 120 17.12 -3.07 -10.76
CA PRO A 120 17.90 -3.34 -11.96
C PRO A 120 18.58 -4.71 -11.85
N LYS A 121 18.80 -5.34 -13.01
CA LYS A 121 19.62 -6.57 -13.05
C LYS A 121 21.00 -6.27 -12.50
N PRO A 122 21.57 -7.16 -11.68
CA PRO A 122 22.93 -7.04 -11.22
C PRO A 122 23.91 -6.99 -12.41
N ASP A 123 24.98 -6.25 -12.25
CA ASP A 123 26.05 -6.21 -13.23
C ASP A 123 26.74 -7.58 -13.29
N ALA A 124 26.68 -8.25 -14.46
CA ALA A 124 27.24 -9.60 -14.66
C ALA A 124 28.72 -9.68 -14.27
N SER A 125 29.47 -8.60 -14.44
CA SER A 125 30.90 -8.54 -14.06
C SER A 125 31.16 -8.58 -12.55
N LYS A 126 30.14 -8.23 -11.74
CA LYS A 126 30.21 -8.24 -10.27
C LYS A 126 29.66 -9.50 -9.62
N VAL A 127 29.12 -10.42 -10.43
CA VAL A 127 28.35 -11.57 -9.97
C VAL A 127 29.05 -12.90 -10.26
N GLU A 128 30.20 -12.86 -10.91
CA GLU A 128 30.96 -14.07 -11.20
C GLU A 128 31.23 -14.85 -9.89
N ASN A 129 30.59 -16.02 -9.75
CA ASN A 129 30.62 -16.92 -8.59
C ASN A 129 29.85 -16.51 -7.31
N GLN A 130 28.85 -15.62 -7.37
CA GLN A 130 28.00 -15.31 -6.21
C GLN A 130 26.53 -15.72 -6.48
N SER A 131 25.90 -16.37 -5.50
CA SER A 131 24.45 -16.54 -5.48
C SER A 131 23.82 -15.23 -5.09
N LEU A 132 23.07 -14.60 -6.02
CA LEU A 132 22.34 -13.37 -5.76
C LEU A 132 20.85 -13.65 -5.62
N LEU A 133 20.26 -13.12 -4.55
CA LEU A 133 18.82 -13.06 -4.36
C LEU A 133 18.35 -11.67 -4.81
N GLN A 134 17.54 -11.62 -5.87
CA GLN A 134 16.88 -10.38 -6.30
C GLN A 134 15.44 -10.41 -5.83
N LEU A 135 15.02 -9.41 -5.05
CA LEU A 135 13.68 -9.28 -4.52
C LEU A 135 12.93 -8.15 -5.22
N ALA A 136 11.71 -8.43 -5.62
CA ALA A 136 10.74 -7.42 -6.05
C ALA A 136 9.73 -7.22 -4.92
N PHE A 137 9.43 -5.96 -4.58
CA PHE A 137 8.47 -5.62 -3.54
C PHE A 137 7.19 -5.08 -4.15
N ARG A 138 6.06 -5.57 -3.66
CA ARG A 138 4.74 -5.07 -4.04
C ARG A 138 4.10 -4.40 -2.86
N THR A 139 3.88 -3.09 -2.96
CA THR A 139 3.10 -2.32 -2.00
C THR A 139 1.68 -2.18 -2.50
N ARG A 140 0.71 -2.37 -1.62
CA ARG A 140 -0.71 -2.37 -1.92
C ARG A 140 -1.46 -1.48 -0.95
N ILE A 141 -2.16 -0.44 -1.45
CA ILE A 141 -2.98 0.47 -0.63
C ILE A 141 -4.41 0.52 -1.15
N LYS A 142 -5.37 0.75 -0.26
CA LYS A 142 -6.78 0.85 -0.65
C LYS A 142 -7.07 2.15 -1.39
N LEU A 143 -7.86 2.07 -2.44
CA LEU A 143 -8.51 3.19 -3.09
C LEU A 143 -10.01 3.12 -2.79
N PHE A 144 -10.57 4.18 -2.20
CA PHE A 144 -12.00 4.31 -1.96
C PHE A 144 -12.58 5.28 -2.99
N TYR A 145 -13.41 4.76 -3.89
CA TYR A 145 -14.24 5.60 -4.73
C TYR A 145 -15.41 6.09 -3.88
N ARG A 146 -15.50 7.40 -3.73
CA ARG A 146 -16.50 8.06 -2.88
C ARG A 146 -17.45 8.89 -3.71
N PRO A 147 -18.70 8.45 -3.88
CA PRO A 147 -19.75 9.26 -4.50
C PRO A 147 -19.95 10.60 -3.78
N ALA A 148 -20.29 11.63 -4.55
CA ALA A 148 -20.71 12.90 -3.98
C ALA A 148 -22.07 12.75 -3.28
N GLY A 149 -22.27 13.48 -2.18
CA GLY A 149 -23.56 13.51 -1.49
C GLY A 149 -23.87 12.33 -0.56
N LEU A 150 -22.86 11.49 -0.22
CA LEU A 150 -23.06 10.46 0.80
C LEU A 150 -23.42 11.08 2.16
N ASN A 151 -24.40 10.49 2.84
CA ASN A 151 -24.81 10.90 4.16
C ASN A 151 -23.78 10.53 5.23
N GLY A 152 -23.61 11.40 6.23
CA GLY A 152 -22.72 11.19 7.37
C GLY A 152 -21.25 11.56 7.09
N ASN A 153 -20.38 11.16 7.99
CA ASN A 153 -18.96 11.50 7.96
C ASN A 153 -18.12 10.22 8.06
N PRO A 154 -17.13 10.01 7.16
CA PRO A 154 -16.27 8.83 7.22
C PRO A 154 -15.48 8.68 8.53
N SER A 155 -15.18 9.79 9.23
CA SER A 155 -14.50 9.75 10.54
C SER A 155 -15.40 9.23 11.67
N GLU A 156 -16.72 9.30 11.51
CA GLU A 156 -17.71 8.84 12.48
C GLU A 156 -18.19 7.43 12.18
N ALA A 157 -17.93 6.91 10.97
CA ALA A 157 -18.37 5.58 10.57
C ALA A 157 -17.93 4.46 11.53
N PRO A 158 -16.70 4.46 12.11
CA PRO A 158 -16.30 3.46 13.09
C PRO A 158 -17.18 3.45 14.37
N LEU A 159 -17.70 4.61 14.78
CA LEU A 159 -18.56 4.74 15.97
C LEU A 159 -19.97 4.20 15.73
N ALA A 160 -20.41 4.15 14.48
CA ALA A 160 -21.73 3.67 14.09
C ALA A 160 -21.80 2.13 13.95
N LEU A 161 -20.67 1.42 14.04
CA LEU A 161 -20.63 -0.03 13.90
C LEU A 161 -21.41 -0.72 15.00
N LYS A 162 -22.20 -1.72 14.59
CA LYS A 162 -22.98 -2.53 15.51
C LYS A 162 -22.33 -3.89 15.68
N TRP A 163 -22.00 -4.23 16.93
CA TRP A 163 -21.31 -5.46 17.30
C TRP A 163 -22.26 -6.43 17.99
N LYS A 164 -22.16 -7.69 17.64
CA LYS A 164 -22.87 -8.77 18.33
C LYS A 164 -22.00 -10.03 18.37
N TRP A 165 -22.22 -10.89 19.37
CA TRP A 165 -21.64 -12.22 19.37
C TRP A 165 -22.23 -13.05 18.23
N ALA A 166 -21.36 -13.74 17.50
CA ALA A 166 -21.81 -14.76 16.56
C ALA A 166 -22.50 -15.92 17.30
N GLU A 167 -23.37 -16.65 16.62
CA GLU A 167 -24.03 -17.83 17.19
C GLU A 167 -22.98 -18.80 17.72
N GLY A 168 -23.20 -19.36 18.94
CA GLY A 168 -22.24 -20.21 19.63
C GLY A 168 -21.07 -19.47 20.29
N LYS A 169 -21.04 -18.14 20.30
CA LYS A 169 -19.96 -17.30 20.87
C LYS A 169 -18.56 -17.60 20.32
N SER A 170 -18.46 -18.12 19.09
CA SER A 170 -17.20 -18.45 18.42
C SER A 170 -16.47 -17.23 17.83
N GLY A 171 -17.09 -16.03 17.89
CA GLY A 171 -16.50 -14.80 17.34
C GLY A 171 -17.42 -13.60 17.49
N LEU A 172 -16.96 -12.46 16.99
CA LEU A 172 -17.72 -11.21 16.90
C LEU A 172 -18.22 -11.00 15.47
N SER A 173 -19.50 -10.67 15.34
CA SER A 173 -20.10 -10.19 14.10
C SER A 173 -20.21 -8.67 14.16
N VAL A 174 -19.79 -8.00 13.09
CA VAL A 174 -19.90 -6.55 12.94
C VAL A 174 -20.82 -6.21 11.77
N TYR A 175 -21.72 -5.27 11.99
CA TYR A 175 -22.56 -4.68 10.95
C TYR A 175 -22.22 -3.20 10.80
N ASN A 176 -21.92 -2.78 9.58
CA ASN A 176 -21.68 -1.39 9.24
C ASN A 176 -22.93 -0.80 8.56
N PRO A 177 -23.69 0.06 9.24
CA PRO A 177 -24.88 0.71 8.67
C PRO A 177 -24.56 1.95 7.84
N THR A 178 -23.29 2.34 7.74
CA THR A 178 -22.87 3.58 7.06
C THR A 178 -22.56 3.34 5.58
N SER A 179 -22.50 4.40 4.80
CA SER A 179 -22.08 4.36 3.40
C SER A 179 -20.55 4.33 3.22
N TYR A 180 -19.78 4.27 4.30
CA TYR A 180 -18.32 4.33 4.29
C TYR A 180 -17.68 3.01 4.70
N TYR A 181 -16.55 2.68 4.07
CA TYR A 181 -15.74 1.56 4.51
C TYR A 181 -15.01 1.85 5.81
N VAL A 182 -14.97 0.88 6.70
CA VAL A 182 -14.16 0.91 7.92
C VAL A 182 -13.05 -0.13 7.81
N SER A 183 -11.82 0.26 8.12
CA SER A 183 -10.67 -0.64 8.15
C SER A 183 -10.23 -0.86 9.58
N PHE A 184 -10.05 -2.13 9.96
CA PHE A 184 -9.51 -2.53 11.25
C PHE A 184 -8.00 -2.78 11.11
N ASN A 185 -7.23 -2.40 12.13
CA ASN A 185 -5.80 -2.70 12.20
C ASN A 185 -5.57 -4.06 12.86
N SER A 186 -6.46 -4.43 13.79
CA SER A 186 -6.48 -5.73 14.48
C SER A 186 -7.89 -5.98 14.99
N ALA A 187 -8.27 -7.21 15.12
CA ALA A 187 -9.53 -7.69 15.74
C ALA A 187 -9.21 -8.68 16.84
#